data_ddd25a43b7688a92dd67796861e4b9dc
#
_entry.id   ddd25a43b7688a92dd67796861e4b9dc
#
_cell.length_a   1.000
_cell.length_b   1.000
_cell.length_c   1.000
_cell.angle_alpha   90.00
_cell.angle_beta   90.00
_cell.angle_gamma   90.00
#
_symmetry.space_group_name_H-M   'P 1'
#
loop_
_entity.id
_entity.type
_entity.pdbx_description
1 polymer ?
#
loop_
_entity_poly.entity_id
_entity_poly.type
_entity_poly.pdbx_seq_one_letter_code
_entity_poly.pdbx_strand_id
1 'polypeptide(L)'
;FYCLILVYKEIIMKNYLNFEKDIENLETELEKLKDPYNQDGLSEVDTQKISITQTEVDKKLKEIYSNLDPWQTTMVARHEDRPKSKFFIDNLFTDFIPLSGDRYYGEDRSVLTGFAKFNQISVLVIGQEKGEDLETRIDRNFGMMRPEGYRKTIRLMKLADKFNIPIISFIDTPGAYPGVGAEE
;
A
#
# COMPACT_ATOMS: atom_id res chain seq x y z
N PHE A 1 -7.88 3.49 -10.96
CA PHE A 1 -8.33 3.63 -9.55
C PHE A 1 -9.25 2.47 -9.13
N TYR A 2 -10.21 2.05 -9.95
CA TYR A 2 -11.16 0.97 -9.63
C TYR A 2 -10.50 -0.42 -9.50
N CYS A 3 -9.43 -0.70 -10.24
CA CYS A 3 -8.72 -1.97 -10.18
C CYS A 3 -7.90 -2.12 -8.88
N LEU A 4 -7.41 -1.01 -8.32
CA LEU A 4 -6.72 -0.97 -7.03
C LEU A 4 -7.65 -1.28 -5.85
N ILE A 5 -8.91 -0.84 -5.92
CA ILE A 5 -9.92 -1.11 -4.87
C ILE A 5 -10.30 -2.61 -4.85
N LEU A 6 -10.29 -3.29 -5.99
CA LEU A 6 -10.61 -4.73 -6.06
C LEU A 6 -9.49 -5.61 -5.49
N VAL A 7 -8.23 -5.20 -5.61
CA VAL A 7 -7.10 -5.88 -4.96
C VAL A 7 -7.12 -5.65 -3.43
N TYR A 8 -7.74 -4.56 -2.97
CA TYR A 8 -7.98 -4.29 -1.55
C TYR A 8 -8.94 -5.28 -0.87
N LYS A 9 -9.79 -5.95 -1.62
CA LYS A 9 -10.80 -6.87 -1.05
C LYS A 9 -10.23 -8.14 -0.42
N GLU A 10 -9.00 -8.52 -0.74
CA GLU A 10 -8.35 -9.69 -0.11
C GLU A 10 -7.49 -9.31 1.11
N ILE A 11 -7.25 -8.01 1.32
CA ILE A 11 -6.60 -7.53 2.54
C ILE A 11 -7.73 -7.22 3.53
N ILE A 12 -7.96 -8.13 4.47
CA ILE A 12 -8.88 -7.93 5.58
C ILE A 12 -8.41 -6.69 6.34
N MET A 13 -9.05 -5.55 6.10
CA MET A 13 -8.85 -4.37 6.94
C MET A 13 -9.30 -4.73 8.35
N LYS A 14 -8.37 -4.78 9.27
CA LYS A 14 -8.67 -5.08 10.69
C LYS A 14 -9.22 -3.87 11.43
N ASN A 15 -9.00 -2.67 10.89
CA ASN A 15 -9.36 -1.41 11.52
C ASN A 15 -10.21 -0.56 10.57
N TYR A 16 -11.46 -0.32 10.95
CA TYR A 16 -12.35 0.58 10.20
C TYR A 16 -12.20 2.02 10.65
N LEU A 17 -12.28 2.94 9.70
CA LEU A 17 -12.34 4.37 9.98
C LEU A 17 -13.72 4.76 10.51
N ASN A 18 -13.80 5.87 11.26
CA ASN A 18 -15.05 6.29 11.91
C ASN A 18 -16.25 6.46 10.93
N PHE A 19 -16.00 6.78 9.68
CA PHE A 19 -17.03 6.93 8.66
C PHE A 19 -17.38 5.62 7.94
N GLU A 20 -16.68 4.53 8.24
CA GLU A 20 -16.88 3.18 7.67
C GLU A 20 -17.69 2.25 8.58
N LYS A 21 -18.21 2.73 9.72
CA LYS A 21 -18.96 1.92 10.70
C LYS A 21 -20.13 1.16 10.10
N ASP A 22 -20.82 1.74 9.13
CA ASP A 22 -21.93 1.06 8.43
C ASP A 22 -21.41 -0.14 7.61
N ILE A 23 -20.23 -0.01 7.02
CA ILE A 23 -19.56 -1.09 6.27
C ILE A 23 -19.10 -2.19 7.24
N GLU A 24 -18.46 -1.82 8.36
CA GLU A 24 -18.04 -2.74 9.42
C GLU A 24 -19.20 -3.63 9.90
N ASN A 25 -20.37 -3.03 10.13
CA ASN A 25 -21.57 -3.77 10.55
C ASN A 25 -22.02 -4.78 9.47
N LEU A 26 -22.07 -4.37 8.21
CA LEU A 26 -22.48 -5.22 7.09
C LEU A 26 -21.46 -6.34 6.82
N GLU A 27 -20.17 -6.05 6.90
CA GLU A 27 -19.11 -7.06 6.73
C GLU A 27 -19.09 -8.05 7.88
N THR A 28 -19.33 -7.59 9.12
CA THR A 28 -19.47 -8.47 10.28
C THR A 28 -20.70 -9.41 10.12
N GLU A 29 -21.82 -8.90 9.59
CA GLU A 29 -22.99 -9.73 9.28
C GLU A 29 -22.67 -10.73 8.17
N LEU A 30 -21.96 -10.30 7.14
CA LEU A 30 -21.54 -11.14 6.02
C LEU A 30 -20.60 -12.29 6.49
N GLU A 31 -19.68 -12.01 7.38
CA GLU A 31 -18.79 -13.03 7.97
C GLU A 31 -19.60 -14.05 8.77
N LYS A 32 -20.54 -13.61 9.59
CA LYS A 32 -21.44 -14.51 10.33
C LYS A 32 -22.28 -15.41 9.41
N LEU A 33 -22.72 -14.88 8.26
CA LEU A 33 -23.49 -15.65 7.27
C LEU A 33 -22.60 -16.65 6.50
N LYS A 34 -21.31 -16.39 6.38
CA LYS A 34 -20.33 -17.28 5.73
C LYS A 34 -19.80 -18.36 6.68
N ASP A 35 -19.94 -18.21 8.00
CA ASP A 35 -19.45 -19.18 8.98
C ASP A 35 -20.45 -20.36 9.08
N PRO A 36 -20.04 -21.59 8.68
CA PRO A 36 -20.89 -22.76 8.74
C PRO A 36 -21.12 -23.28 10.17
N TYR A 37 -20.38 -22.76 11.15
CA TYR A 37 -20.46 -23.14 12.57
C TYR A 37 -21.11 -22.07 13.44
N ASN A 38 -21.99 -21.26 12.86
CA ASN A 38 -22.70 -20.22 13.60
C ASN A 38 -23.53 -20.84 14.76
N GLN A 39 -23.83 -20.06 15.80
CA GLN A 39 -24.26 -20.39 17.16
C GLN A 39 -25.37 -21.47 17.32
N ASP A 40 -26.04 -21.90 16.27
CA ASP A 40 -27.16 -22.84 16.28
C ASP A 40 -26.88 -24.22 15.62
N GLY A 41 -25.61 -24.59 15.39
CA GLY A 41 -25.23 -25.82 14.70
C GLY A 41 -25.12 -25.66 13.19
N LEU A 42 -24.83 -26.76 12.47
CA LEU A 42 -24.71 -26.80 11.00
C LEU A 42 -25.97 -26.24 10.35
N SER A 43 -25.97 -24.96 9.98
CA SER A 43 -27.03 -24.35 9.18
C SER A 43 -26.63 -24.37 7.69
N GLU A 44 -27.62 -24.62 6.82
CA GLU A 44 -27.41 -24.42 5.39
C GLU A 44 -27.01 -22.95 5.13
N VAL A 45 -25.85 -22.77 4.48
CA VAL A 45 -25.35 -21.44 4.12
C VAL A 45 -26.33 -20.81 3.12
N ASP A 46 -27.04 -19.76 3.55
CA ASP A 46 -27.96 -19.03 2.68
C ASP A 46 -27.20 -18.19 1.65
N THR A 47 -26.91 -18.83 0.52
CA THR A 47 -26.16 -18.21 -0.59
C THR A 47 -26.87 -16.99 -1.18
N GLN A 48 -28.21 -16.93 -1.10
CA GLN A 48 -28.98 -15.77 -1.59
C GLN A 48 -28.78 -14.57 -0.67
N LYS A 49 -28.88 -14.80 0.64
CA LYS A 49 -28.66 -13.73 1.64
C LYS A 49 -27.23 -13.21 1.60
N ILE A 50 -26.24 -14.09 1.47
CA ILE A 50 -24.84 -13.71 1.28
C ILE A 50 -24.66 -12.82 0.05
N SER A 51 -25.26 -13.19 -1.08
CA SER A 51 -25.14 -12.41 -2.33
C SER A 51 -25.79 -11.02 -2.20
N ILE A 52 -26.92 -10.92 -1.53
CA ILE A 52 -27.62 -9.64 -1.28
C ILE A 52 -26.75 -8.76 -0.38
N THR A 53 -26.31 -9.27 0.78
CA THR A 53 -25.46 -8.52 1.73
C THR A 53 -24.15 -8.10 1.09
N GLN A 54 -23.51 -8.96 0.29
CA GLN A 54 -22.30 -8.60 -0.46
C GLN A 54 -22.55 -7.43 -1.45
N THR A 55 -23.70 -7.44 -2.12
CA THR A 55 -24.07 -6.35 -3.05
C THR A 55 -24.31 -5.05 -2.30
N GLU A 56 -24.88 -5.11 -1.10
CA GLU A 56 -25.08 -3.93 -0.25
C GLU A 56 -23.74 -3.35 0.25
N VAL A 57 -22.80 -4.20 0.66
CA VAL A 57 -21.44 -3.79 1.02
C VAL A 57 -20.77 -3.07 -0.15
N ASP A 58 -20.82 -3.66 -1.35
CA ASP A 58 -20.21 -3.08 -2.54
C ASP A 58 -20.82 -1.73 -2.92
N LYS A 59 -22.14 -1.60 -2.77
CA LYS A 59 -22.87 -0.36 -3.01
C LYS A 59 -22.48 0.73 -2.01
N LYS A 60 -22.44 0.40 -0.72
CA LYS A 60 -22.05 1.32 0.35
C LYS A 60 -20.61 1.77 0.21
N LEU A 61 -19.68 0.85 -0.06
CA LEU A 61 -18.28 1.18 -0.36
C LEU A 61 -18.19 2.19 -1.51
N LYS A 62 -18.87 1.92 -2.62
CA LYS A 62 -18.86 2.83 -3.77
C LYS A 62 -19.42 4.20 -3.43
N GLU A 63 -20.51 4.26 -2.66
CA GLU A 63 -21.15 5.51 -2.25
C GLU A 63 -20.22 6.35 -1.38
N ILE A 64 -19.65 5.77 -0.32
CA ILE A 64 -18.75 6.44 0.62
C ILE A 64 -17.48 6.91 -0.10
N TYR A 65 -16.81 6.02 -0.82
CA TYR A 65 -15.51 6.31 -1.43
C TYR A 65 -15.59 7.20 -2.68
N SER A 66 -16.78 7.39 -3.28
CA SER A 66 -16.97 8.37 -4.35
C SER A 66 -17.16 9.80 -3.86
N ASN A 67 -17.47 9.98 -2.57
CA ASN A 67 -17.81 11.28 -1.98
C ASN A 67 -16.99 11.64 -0.73
N LEU A 68 -15.74 11.16 -0.65
CA LEU A 68 -14.86 11.47 0.46
C LEU A 68 -14.56 12.97 0.53
N ASP A 69 -14.66 13.53 1.72
CA ASP A 69 -14.14 14.87 2.00
C ASP A 69 -12.59 14.87 2.08
N PRO A 70 -11.92 16.04 2.08
CA PRO A 70 -10.46 16.12 2.14
C PRO A 70 -9.86 15.48 3.40
N TRP A 71 -10.57 15.53 4.54
CA TRP A 71 -10.11 14.90 5.77
C TRP A 71 -10.22 13.38 5.71
N GLN A 72 -11.35 12.86 5.28
CA GLN A 72 -11.56 11.43 5.04
C GLN A 72 -10.52 10.86 4.05
N THR A 73 -10.27 11.58 2.96
CA THR A 73 -9.21 11.23 2.00
C THR A 73 -7.83 11.13 2.66
N THR A 74 -7.52 12.06 3.57
CA THR A 74 -6.28 12.03 4.34
C THR A 74 -6.22 10.84 5.29
N MET A 75 -7.32 10.52 5.96
CA MET A 75 -7.41 9.37 6.86
C MET A 75 -7.20 8.05 6.10
N VAL A 76 -7.85 7.88 4.95
CA VAL A 76 -7.64 6.72 4.07
C VAL A 76 -6.19 6.63 3.59
N ALA A 77 -5.59 7.74 3.18
CA ALA A 77 -4.19 7.78 2.74
C ALA A 77 -3.20 7.41 3.84
N ARG A 78 -3.57 7.60 5.10
CA ARG A 78 -2.75 7.31 6.30
C ARG A 78 -3.17 6.05 7.04
N HIS A 79 -4.09 5.28 6.48
CA HIS A 79 -4.58 4.05 7.13
C HIS A 79 -3.42 3.06 7.39
N GLU A 80 -3.41 2.43 8.55
CA GLU A 80 -2.31 1.53 8.95
C GLU A 80 -2.22 0.29 8.06
N ASP A 81 -3.36 -0.29 7.70
CA ASP A 81 -3.46 -1.50 6.87
C ASP A 81 -3.33 -1.20 5.37
N ARG A 82 -3.12 0.08 4.98
CA ARG A 82 -2.95 0.42 3.58
C ARG A 82 -1.69 -0.25 3.00
N PRO A 83 -1.78 -0.93 1.84
CA PRO A 83 -0.63 -1.49 1.17
C PRO A 83 0.45 -0.44 0.91
N LYS A 84 1.70 -0.79 1.24
CA LYS A 84 2.87 0.06 1.08
C LYS A 84 3.62 -0.28 -0.21
N SER A 85 4.65 0.47 -0.54
CA SER A 85 5.38 0.29 -1.80
C SER A 85 5.92 -1.12 -2.00
N LYS A 86 6.38 -1.76 -0.92
CA LYS A 86 6.86 -3.15 -0.97
C LYS A 86 5.79 -4.10 -1.48
N PHE A 87 4.55 -3.98 -1.01
CA PHE A 87 3.43 -4.80 -1.47
C PHE A 87 3.22 -4.68 -2.98
N PHE A 88 3.24 -3.46 -3.52
CA PHE A 88 3.09 -3.25 -4.97
C PHE A 88 4.28 -3.79 -5.75
N ILE A 89 5.49 -3.67 -5.21
CA ILE A 89 6.70 -4.21 -5.85
C ILE A 89 6.59 -5.73 -5.96
N ASP A 90 6.22 -6.40 -4.88
CA ASP A 90 6.15 -7.86 -4.82
C ASP A 90 5.02 -8.45 -5.70
N ASN A 91 3.93 -7.69 -5.92
CA ASN A 91 2.76 -8.19 -6.64
C ASN A 91 2.67 -7.75 -8.11
N LEU A 92 3.28 -6.63 -8.49
CA LEU A 92 3.18 -6.10 -9.86
C LEU A 92 4.40 -6.42 -10.73
N PHE A 93 5.53 -6.71 -10.11
CA PHE A 93 6.79 -6.88 -10.83
C PHE A 93 7.36 -8.29 -10.64
N THR A 94 8.11 -8.74 -11.64
CA THR A 94 8.93 -9.94 -11.57
C THR A 94 10.41 -9.60 -11.66
N ASP A 95 11.27 -10.51 -11.21
CA ASP A 95 12.74 -10.36 -11.28
C ASP A 95 13.25 -9.05 -10.63
N PHE A 96 12.69 -8.66 -9.48
CA PHE A 96 13.14 -7.46 -8.80
C PHE A 96 14.56 -7.63 -8.26
N ILE A 97 15.48 -6.80 -8.74
CA ILE A 97 16.88 -6.76 -8.33
C ILE A 97 17.11 -5.46 -7.57
N PRO A 98 17.18 -5.50 -6.22
CA PRO A 98 17.37 -4.30 -5.42
C PRO A 98 18.75 -3.68 -5.66
N LEU A 99 18.79 -2.35 -5.72
CA LEU A 99 20.00 -1.57 -5.83
C LEU A 99 20.10 -0.58 -4.67
N SER A 100 21.12 -0.75 -3.84
CA SER A 100 21.32 0.00 -2.61
C SER A 100 22.44 1.04 -2.72
N GLY A 101 22.45 1.98 -1.80
CA GLY A 101 23.47 2.97 -1.59
C GLY A 101 23.50 4.10 -2.61
N ASP A 102 23.85 5.29 -2.13
CA ASP A 102 24.05 6.48 -2.97
C ASP A 102 25.44 6.50 -3.66
N ARG A 103 26.32 5.60 -3.27
CA ARG A 103 27.72 5.51 -3.66
C ARG A 103 28.58 6.72 -3.27
N TYR A 104 28.14 7.40 -2.24
CA TYR A 104 28.84 8.55 -1.70
C TYR A 104 28.97 8.48 -0.18
N TYR A 105 27.86 8.25 0.54
CA TYR A 105 27.81 8.24 1.99
C TYR A 105 27.20 6.95 2.55
N GLY A 106 25.98 6.56 2.12
CA GLY A 106 25.32 5.44 2.75
C GLY A 106 24.07 4.93 2.04
N GLU A 107 23.31 4.16 2.78
CA GLU A 107 22.02 3.59 2.37
C GLU A 107 20.89 4.25 3.16
N ASP A 108 19.82 4.59 2.45
CA ASP A 108 18.56 4.99 3.05
C ASP A 108 17.48 3.94 2.73
N ARG A 109 17.02 3.25 3.78
CA ARG A 109 16.01 2.20 3.68
C ARG A 109 14.59 2.72 3.55
N SER A 110 14.35 4.03 3.70
CA SER A 110 13.05 4.66 3.48
C SER A 110 12.64 4.70 2.01
N VAL A 111 13.53 4.36 1.09
CA VAL A 111 13.23 4.19 -0.32
C VAL A 111 13.78 2.89 -0.87
N LEU A 112 12.88 2.08 -1.42
CA LEU A 112 13.21 0.87 -2.16
C LEU A 112 13.49 1.24 -3.61
N THR A 113 14.60 0.76 -4.14
CA THR A 113 14.99 1.01 -5.52
C THR A 113 15.58 -0.23 -6.16
N GLY A 114 15.29 -0.46 -7.43
CA GLY A 114 15.83 -1.61 -8.15
C GLY A 114 15.31 -1.71 -9.58
N PHE A 115 15.94 -2.56 -10.37
CA PHE A 115 15.41 -2.94 -11.66
C PHE A 115 14.47 -4.15 -11.51
N ALA A 116 13.43 -4.17 -12.32
CA ALA A 116 12.43 -5.23 -12.33
C ALA A 116 11.85 -5.40 -13.74
N LYS A 117 10.98 -6.39 -13.91
CA LYS A 117 10.17 -6.53 -15.12
C LYS A 117 8.71 -6.24 -14.81
N PHE A 118 8.10 -5.41 -15.62
CA PHE A 118 6.66 -5.17 -15.67
C PHE A 118 6.14 -5.58 -17.03
N ASN A 119 5.29 -6.62 -17.11
CA ASN A 119 4.83 -7.21 -18.37
C ASN A 119 5.97 -7.49 -19.36
N GLN A 120 7.04 -8.13 -18.89
CA GLN A 120 8.28 -8.45 -19.63
C GLN A 120 9.14 -7.24 -20.05
N ILE A 121 8.73 -6.03 -19.75
CA ILE A 121 9.49 -4.80 -20.02
C ILE A 121 10.37 -4.50 -18.80
N SER A 122 11.67 -4.30 -19.02
CA SER A 122 12.58 -3.86 -17.95
C SER A 122 12.24 -2.44 -17.50
N VAL A 123 12.11 -2.24 -16.20
CA VAL A 123 11.78 -0.94 -15.60
C VAL A 123 12.67 -0.67 -14.40
N LEU A 124 12.93 0.60 -14.11
CA LEU A 124 13.42 1.03 -12.81
C LEU A 124 12.23 1.27 -11.89
N VAL A 125 12.24 0.64 -10.72
CA VAL A 125 11.22 0.84 -9.69
C VAL A 125 11.82 1.65 -8.54
N ILE A 126 11.08 2.66 -8.10
CA ILE A 126 11.41 3.52 -6.96
C ILE A 126 10.16 3.59 -6.08
N GLY A 127 10.25 3.15 -4.83
CA GLY A 127 9.12 3.14 -3.91
C GLY A 127 9.50 3.67 -2.53
N GLN A 128 8.80 4.69 -2.04
CA GLN A 128 8.95 5.13 -0.66
C GLN A 128 8.29 4.13 0.28
N GLU A 129 8.99 3.74 1.33
CA GLU A 129 8.58 2.66 2.22
C GLU A 129 8.62 3.11 3.68
N LYS A 130 7.47 3.01 4.36
CA LYS A 130 7.30 3.45 5.76
C LYS A 130 7.58 2.37 6.79
N GLY A 131 7.60 1.11 6.37
CA GLY A 131 7.61 -0.05 7.26
C GLY A 131 6.21 -0.45 7.75
N GLU A 132 6.08 -1.68 8.20
CA GLU A 132 4.80 -2.28 8.63
C GLU A 132 4.64 -2.24 10.14
N ASP A 133 5.66 -2.63 10.89
CA ASP A 133 5.73 -2.62 12.34
C ASP A 133 6.63 -1.49 12.87
N LEU A 134 6.70 -1.34 14.19
CA LEU A 134 7.46 -0.27 14.82
C LEU A 134 8.96 -0.35 14.51
N GLU A 135 9.54 -1.56 14.49
CA GLU A 135 10.95 -1.79 14.23
C GLU A 135 11.31 -1.36 12.81
N THR A 136 10.56 -1.85 11.82
CA THR A 136 10.77 -1.50 10.41
C THR A 136 10.45 -0.03 10.13
N ARG A 137 9.50 0.59 10.85
CA ARG A 137 9.23 2.02 10.74
C ARG A 137 10.39 2.87 11.25
N ILE A 138 11.03 2.48 12.35
CA ILE A 138 12.22 3.16 12.88
C ILE A 138 13.39 3.02 11.90
N ASP A 139 13.65 1.79 11.41
CA ASP A 139 14.72 1.50 10.45
C ASP A 139 14.58 2.28 9.13
N ARG A 140 13.34 2.57 8.74
CA ARG A 140 12.99 3.33 7.53
C ARG A 140 12.67 4.80 7.79
N ASN A 141 13.03 5.28 8.97
CA ASN A 141 12.81 6.67 9.39
C ASN A 141 11.37 7.14 9.12
N PHE A 142 10.37 6.26 9.37
CA PHE A 142 8.94 6.50 9.13
C PHE A 142 8.59 6.88 7.68
N GLY A 143 9.43 6.55 6.71
CA GLY A 143 9.28 6.89 5.30
C GLY A 143 9.77 8.30 4.94
N MET A 144 10.43 8.99 5.86
CA MET A 144 11.06 10.29 5.61
C MET A 144 12.46 10.06 5.01
N MET A 145 12.59 10.34 3.72
CA MET A 145 13.86 10.14 3.01
C MET A 145 14.95 11.10 3.52
N ARG A 146 16.13 10.53 3.74
CA ARG A 146 17.36 11.26 4.03
C ARG A 146 18.06 11.69 2.73
N PRO A 147 19.06 12.59 2.78
CA PRO A 147 19.80 13.04 1.59
C PRO A 147 20.39 11.90 0.75
N GLU A 148 20.91 10.84 1.40
CA GLU A 148 21.44 9.67 0.72
C GLU A 148 20.36 8.90 -0.07
N GLY A 149 19.11 8.90 0.39
CA GLY A 149 17.98 8.33 -0.34
C GLY A 149 17.68 9.10 -1.63
N TYR A 150 17.68 10.42 -1.58
CA TYR A 150 17.54 11.27 -2.78
C TYR A 150 18.71 11.06 -3.74
N ARG A 151 19.96 11.04 -3.25
CA ARG A 151 21.14 10.80 -4.09
C ARG A 151 21.11 9.43 -4.76
N LYS A 152 20.71 8.38 -4.00
CA LYS A 152 20.48 7.02 -4.53
C LYS A 152 19.47 7.05 -5.68
N THR A 153 18.33 7.67 -5.45
CA THR A 153 17.24 7.79 -6.44
C THR A 153 17.72 8.51 -7.70
N ILE A 154 18.38 9.67 -7.56
CA ILE A 154 18.92 10.43 -8.70
C ILE A 154 19.95 9.61 -9.48
N ARG A 155 20.84 8.90 -8.78
CA ARG A 155 21.85 8.03 -9.41
C ARG A 155 21.20 6.96 -10.28
N LEU A 156 20.14 6.32 -9.77
CA LEU A 156 19.45 5.25 -10.48
C LEU A 156 18.59 5.78 -11.62
N MET A 157 17.95 6.95 -11.47
CA MET A 157 17.26 7.61 -12.57
C MET A 157 18.20 7.93 -13.74
N LYS A 158 19.40 8.46 -13.44
CA LYS A 158 20.44 8.68 -14.48
C LYS A 158 20.91 7.39 -15.13
N LEU A 159 20.95 6.29 -14.38
CA LEU A 159 21.29 4.97 -14.93
C LEU A 159 20.19 4.45 -15.85
N ALA A 160 18.93 4.58 -15.45
CA ALA A 160 17.78 4.19 -16.26
C ALA A 160 17.69 5.01 -17.56
N ASP A 161 17.91 6.32 -17.46
CA ASP A 161 17.94 7.23 -18.62
C ASP A 161 19.02 6.82 -19.63
N LYS A 162 20.23 6.52 -19.15
CA LYS A 162 21.35 6.05 -20.00
C LYS A 162 21.01 4.79 -20.81
N PHE A 163 20.18 3.91 -20.30
CA PHE A 163 19.76 2.67 -20.95
C PHE A 163 18.36 2.74 -21.56
N ASN A 164 17.71 3.90 -21.58
CA ASN A 164 16.34 4.10 -22.04
C ASN A 164 15.33 3.16 -21.33
N ILE A 165 15.51 2.95 -20.02
CA ILE A 165 14.64 2.11 -19.21
C ILE A 165 13.55 2.99 -18.57
N PRO A 166 12.25 2.66 -18.75
CA PRO A 166 11.16 3.38 -18.10
C PRO A 166 11.27 3.36 -16.57
N ILE A 167 10.79 4.43 -15.94
CA ILE A 167 10.83 4.58 -14.48
C ILE A 167 9.39 4.54 -13.94
N ILE A 168 9.17 3.70 -12.94
CA ILE A 168 7.91 3.63 -12.18
C ILE A 168 8.20 4.04 -10.74
N SER A 169 7.50 5.08 -10.26
CA SER A 169 7.67 5.58 -8.91
C SER A 169 6.39 5.47 -8.09
N PHE A 170 6.51 4.94 -6.87
CA PHE A 170 5.47 4.93 -5.85
C PHE A 170 5.79 6.00 -4.81
N ILE A 171 4.93 7.00 -4.71
CA ILE A 171 5.11 8.12 -3.79
C ILE A 171 4.19 7.91 -2.58
N ASP A 172 4.81 7.65 -1.42
CA ASP A 172 4.11 7.47 -0.15
C ASP A 172 4.96 8.02 1.00
N THR A 173 5.18 9.33 0.99
CA THR A 173 5.99 10.00 2.01
C THR A 173 5.15 10.84 2.96
N PRO A 174 5.47 10.87 4.28
CA PRO A 174 4.95 11.86 5.21
C PRO A 174 5.64 13.22 5.09
N GLY A 175 6.84 13.27 4.49
CA GLY A 175 7.67 14.47 4.33
C GLY A 175 9.15 14.12 4.19
N ALA A 176 9.99 15.15 4.08
CA ALA A 176 11.44 15.00 4.12
C ALA A 176 11.94 14.81 5.57
N TYR A 177 13.11 14.24 5.74
CA TYR A 177 13.75 14.11 7.04
C TYR A 177 14.19 15.49 7.57
N PRO A 178 13.68 15.93 8.75
CA PRO A 178 13.95 17.26 9.28
C PRO A 178 15.11 17.32 10.28
N GLY A 179 15.90 16.25 10.40
CA GLY A 179 16.98 16.14 11.39
C GLY A 179 18.29 16.77 10.93
N VAL A 180 19.24 16.95 11.88
CA VAL A 180 20.59 17.52 11.64
C VAL A 180 21.31 16.78 10.51
N GLY A 181 21.21 15.46 10.42
CA GLY A 181 21.80 14.68 9.32
C GLY A 181 21.24 14.99 7.93
N ALA A 182 20.27 15.90 7.79
CA ALA A 182 19.83 16.41 6.49
C ALA A 182 20.67 17.62 6.02
N GLU A 183 21.43 18.23 6.93
CA GLU A 183 22.26 19.42 6.67
C GLU A 183 23.75 19.06 6.50
N GLU A 184 24.16 17.89 6.98
CA GLU A 184 25.53 17.33 6.84
C GLU A 184 25.74 16.64 5.48
#